data_934d58b9260a6c5c4baf2593a368a1ad
#
_entry.id   934d58b9260a6c5c4baf2593a368a1ad
#
_cell.length_a   1.000
_cell.length_b   1.000
_cell.length_c   1.000
_cell.angle_alpha   90.00
_cell.angle_beta   90.00
_cell.angle_gamma   90.00
#
_symmetry.space_group_name_H-M   'P 1'
#
loop_
_entity.id
_entity.type
_entity.pdbx_description
1 polymer ?
#
loop_
_entity_poly.entity_id
_entity_poly.type
_entity_poly.pdbx_seq_one_letter_code
_entity_poly.pdbx_strand_id
1 'polypeptide(L)'
;MKKYLISIALLLSAAFVYAQEPVLSATSKKSVCNERVVANVPQHDAYVPDFKCDGSNGKVRNVILMIGDGMGFGAVASSYFANGHALTMTSLRSMGYVCTQSANNFTTDSAASGTAYATGHKTNNGQLGTTPDGESVKNIPEIVVPLGYAAGVVTTDDVHGATPASFFAHQISRKKVAEIWGDIPSCYLDFISGGNSKVYAKQDEKTRKSIEEKFKVVYDPSEVNSSERVIYLPKTVERTVRGNYLPETTDLAIRYLSERSRKGFFLMVEGARIDKESHGNRMDGTVEETLDFDKAIEVAVRFAEKNGNTLVIISADHETGGIALRSSNPEKGAVEAVYTSPSHTPSFVPLFAYGPHSRDFACIQENSDVANKIISLMKR
;
A
#
# COMPACT_ATOMS: atom_id res chain seq x y z
N MET A 1 -85.91 10.40 14.32
CA MET A 1 -84.82 9.48 14.59
C MET A 1 -83.66 9.82 13.63
N LYS A 2 -82.70 10.61 14.06
CA LYS A 2 -81.56 11.03 13.23
C LYS A 2 -80.35 10.12 13.52
N LYS A 3 -79.89 9.42 12.48
CA LYS A 3 -78.68 8.62 12.55
C LYS A 3 -77.44 9.57 12.38
N TYR A 4 -76.57 9.61 13.37
CA TYR A 4 -75.24 10.28 13.25
C TYR A 4 -74.28 9.28 12.68
N LEU A 5 -73.73 9.56 11.49
CA LEU A 5 -72.56 8.93 10.94
C LEU A 5 -71.28 9.67 11.51
N ILE A 6 -70.50 8.92 12.26
CA ILE A 6 -69.20 9.41 12.70
C ILE A 6 -68.19 8.96 11.63
N SER A 7 -67.68 9.91 10.85
CA SER A 7 -66.59 9.69 9.95
C SER A 7 -65.26 9.84 10.74
N ILE A 8 -64.56 8.74 10.92
CA ILE A 8 -63.18 8.72 11.45
C ILE A 8 -62.26 9.06 10.29
N ALA A 9 -61.72 10.28 10.26
CA ALA A 9 -60.64 10.68 9.37
C ALA A 9 -59.34 10.19 9.97
N LEU A 10 -58.74 9.14 9.38
CA LEU A 10 -57.37 8.75 9.64
C LEU A 10 -56.43 9.80 9.01
N LEU A 11 -55.85 10.65 9.84
CA LEU A 11 -54.71 11.48 9.46
C LEU A 11 -53.45 10.60 9.37
N LEU A 12 -53.14 10.15 8.17
CA LEU A 12 -51.83 9.62 7.84
C LEU A 12 -50.86 10.83 7.77
N SER A 13 -50.13 11.09 8.86
CA SER A 13 -48.96 11.96 8.84
C SER A 13 -47.83 11.23 8.13
N ALA A 14 -47.73 11.41 6.81
CA ALA A 14 -46.52 11.06 6.07
C ALA A 14 -45.42 12.02 6.54
N ALA A 15 -44.57 11.54 7.44
CA ALA A 15 -43.31 12.19 7.72
C ALA A 15 -42.43 12.11 6.45
N PHE A 16 -42.46 13.16 5.65
CA PHE A 16 -41.44 13.37 4.64
C PHE A 16 -40.12 13.57 5.36
N VAL A 17 -39.32 12.50 5.45
CA VAL A 17 -37.90 12.64 5.71
C VAL A 17 -37.36 13.32 4.47
N TYR A 18 -37.19 14.63 4.53
CA TYR A 18 -36.35 15.34 3.60
C TYR A 18 -34.96 14.80 3.83
N ALA A 19 -34.52 13.85 2.98
CA ALA A 19 -33.12 13.63 2.79
C ALA A 19 -32.54 14.99 2.37
N GLN A 20 -31.80 15.64 3.26
CA GLN A 20 -31.02 16.81 2.88
C GLN A 20 -30.12 16.33 1.74
N GLU A 21 -30.38 16.84 0.53
CA GLU A 21 -29.42 16.69 -0.55
C GLU A 21 -28.06 17.20 0.00
N PRO A 22 -26.98 16.44 -0.20
CA PRO A 22 -25.69 16.91 0.22
C PRO A 22 -25.46 18.26 -0.47
N VAL A 23 -25.50 19.34 0.30
CA VAL A 23 -25.11 20.64 -0.19
C VAL A 23 -23.64 20.51 -0.53
N LEU A 24 -23.34 20.27 -1.80
CA LEU A 24 -22.02 20.51 -2.37
C LEU A 24 -21.77 22.00 -2.20
N SER A 25 -21.29 22.41 -1.03
CA SER A 25 -20.75 23.74 -0.88
C SER A 25 -19.53 23.79 -1.78
N ALA A 26 -19.68 24.38 -2.95
CA ALA A 26 -18.59 24.78 -3.80
C ALA A 26 -17.83 25.89 -3.03
N THR A 27 -17.06 25.47 -2.04
CA THR A 27 -15.99 26.32 -1.56
C THR A 27 -15.01 26.39 -2.72
N SER A 28 -15.05 27.48 -3.45
CA SER A 28 -14.08 27.82 -4.49
C SER A 28 -12.71 28.08 -3.84
N LYS A 29 -12.11 27.06 -3.23
CA LYS A 29 -10.68 27.03 -3.07
C LYS A 29 -10.16 26.90 -4.49
N LYS A 30 -9.33 27.87 -4.93
CA LYS A 30 -8.61 27.80 -6.19
C LYS A 30 -8.15 26.36 -6.39
N SER A 31 -8.68 25.68 -7.40
CA SER A 31 -8.17 24.38 -7.80
C SER A 31 -6.68 24.56 -8.03
N VAL A 32 -5.85 23.82 -7.33
CA VAL A 32 -4.40 23.84 -7.55
C VAL A 32 -4.20 23.11 -8.88
N CYS A 33 -4.24 23.87 -9.97
CA CYS A 33 -3.98 23.37 -11.30
C CYS A 33 -2.52 23.67 -11.64
N ASN A 34 -1.63 22.72 -11.37
CA ASN A 34 -0.26 22.78 -11.81
C ASN A 34 -0.14 21.91 -13.05
N GLU A 35 0.08 22.55 -14.19
CA GLU A 35 0.43 21.82 -15.40
C GLU A 35 1.92 21.47 -15.38
N ARG A 36 2.23 20.20 -15.62
CA ARG A 36 3.60 19.69 -15.68
C ARG A 36 3.78 18.90 -16.96
N VAL A 37 4.92 19.08 -17.57
CA VAL A 37 5.35 18.27 -18.71
C VAL A 37 6.55 17.46 -18.24
N VAL A 38 6.43 16.14 -18.30
CA VAL A 38 7.53 15.22 -18.03
C VAL A 38 8.14 14.85 -19.38
N ALA A 39 9.42 15.11 -19.52
CA ALA A 39 10.20 14.72 -20.67
C ALA A 39 11.51 14.07 -20.22
N ASN A 40 12.00 13.09 -20.99
CA ASN A 40 13.29 12.44 -20.75
C ASN A 40 13.42 11.75 -19.38
N VAL A 41 12.34 11.15 -18.87
CA VAL A 41 12.42 10.26 -17.73
C VAL A 41 13.15 9.00 -18.15
N PRO A 42 14.13 8.50 -17.35
CA PRO A 42 14.79 7.23 -17.63
C PRO A 42 13.76 6.12 -17.77
N GLN A 43 13.76 5.47 -18.93
CA GLN A 43 12.88 4.33 -19.18
C GLN A 43 13.45 3.06 -18.52
N HIS A 44 12.57 2.13 -18.17
CA HIS A 44 12.98 0.78 -17.82
C HIS A 44 12.20 -0.23 -18.69
N ASP A 45 12.82 -1.37 -18.97
CA ASP A 45 12.19 -2.42 -19.74
C ASP A 45 11.12 -3.12 -18.88
N ALA A 46 9.85 -2.95 -19.28
CA ALA A 46 8.75 -3.60 -18.58
C ALA A 46 8.80 -5.13 -18.80
N TYR A 47 8.69 -5.89 -17.72
CA TYR A 47 8.67 -7.34 -17.76
C TYR A 47 7.28 -7.89 -18.05
N VAL A 48 7.21 -8.84 -18.96
CA VAL A 48 5.98 -9.58 -19.29
C VAL A 48 6.19 -11.05 -18.91
N PRO A 49 5.48 -11.59 -17.88
CA PRO A 49 5.63 -12.97 -17.45
C PRO A 49 5.00 -13.98 -18.41
N ASP A 50 5.34 -15.27 -18.26
CA ASP A 50 4.82 -16.36 -19.10
C ASP A 50 3.39 -16.81 -18.76
N PHE A 51 2.81 -16.34 -17.67
CA PHE A 51 1.45 -16.61 -17.18
C PHE A 51 1.10 -18.09 -16.93
N LYS A 52 2.06 -19.01 -16.86
CA LYS A 52 1.78 -20.46 -16.65
C LYS A 52 1.09 -20.74 -15.31
N CYS A 53 1.51 -20.07 -14.23
CA CYS A 53 0.91 -20.25 -12.90
C CYS A 53 -0.23 -19.26 -12.64
N ASP A 54 -0.44 -18.26 -13.51
CA ASP A 54 -1.35 -17.14 -13.29
C ASP A 54 -2.81 -17.59 -13.28
N GLY A 55 -3.55 -17.18 -12.25
CA GLY A 55 -4.96 -17.52 -12.06
C GLY A 55 -5.23 -19.01 -11.81
N SER A 56 -4.22 -19.83 -11.54
CA SER A 56 -4.39 -21.23 -11.16
C SER A 56 -4.98 -21.38 -9.76
N ASN A 57 -5.61 -22.53 -9.47
CA ASN A 57 -6.06 -22.89 -8.13
C ASN A 57 -4.95 -23.58 -7.30
N GLY A 58 -3.68 -23.32 -7.66
CA GLY A 58 -2.53 -23.87 -6.96
C GLY A 58 -2.39 -23.35 -5.53
N LYS A 59 -1.62 -24.07 -4.71
CA LYS A 59 -1.37 -23.65 -3.34
C LYS A 59 -0.58 -22.33 -3.32
N VAL A 60 -1.05 -21.36 -2.55
CA VAL A 60 -0.30 -20.14 -2.25
C VAL A 60 0.62 -20.42 -1.05
N ARG A 61 1.92 -20.39 -1.28
CA ARG A 61 2.93 -20.53 -0.22
C ARG A 61 3.51 -19.18 0.19
N ASN A 62 3.66 -18.29 -0.77
CA ASN A 62 4.18 -16.96 -0.52
C ASN A 62 3.17 -15.92 -1.00
N VAL A 63 3.08 -14.82 -0.27
CA VAL A 63 2.33 -13.63 -0.69
C VAL A 63 3.26 -12.42 -0.64
N ILE A 64 3.32 -11.67 -1.73
CA ILE A 64 3.99 -10.38 -1.81
C ILE A 64 2.92 -9.33 -2.07
N LEU A 65 2.64 -8.50 -1.07
CA LEU A 65 1.73 -7.36 -1.17
C LEU A 65 2.55 -6.10 -1.43
N MET A 66 2.35 -5.48 -2.59
CA MET A 66 3.08 -4.30 -3.02
C MET A 66 2.14 -3.10 -3.01
N ILE A 67 2.48 -2.07 -2.24
CA ILE A 67 1.67 -0.87 -2.02
C ILE A 67 2.44 0.34 -2.56
N GLY A 68 1.94 0.94 -3.64
CA GLY A 68 2.39 2.25 -4.10
C GLY A 68 1.61 3.34 -3.35
N ASP A 69 2.22 3.96 -2.35
CA ASP A 69 1.56 5.00 -1.55
C ASP A 69 1.14 6.17 -2.47
N GLY A 70 -0.15 6.50 -2.44
CA GLY A 70 -0.72 7.55 -3.29
C GLY A 70 -0.87 7.20 -4.79
N MET A 71 -0.57 5.97 -5.18
CA MET A 71 -0.53 5.52 -6.58
C MET A 71 -1.94 5.30 -7.17
N GLY A 72 -2.65 6.37 -7.47
CA GLY A 72 -3.89 6.29 -8.23
C GLY A 72 -3.69 6.04 -9.72
N PHE A 73 -4.80 5.95 -10.47
CA PHE A 73 -4.77 5.72 -11.92
C PHE A 73 -3.98 6.79 -12.68
N GLY A 74 -4.01 8.05 -12.21
CA GLY A 74 -3.27 9.14 -12.84
C GLY A 74 -1.75 8.94 -12.76
N ALA A 75 -1.23 8.47 -11.63
CA ALA A 75 0.19 8.15 -11.47
C ALA A 75 0.61 6.98 -12.36
N VAL A 76 -0.18 5.89 -12.38
CA VAL A 76 0.08 4.72 -13.25
C VAL A 76 0.06 5.12 -14.73
N ALA A 77 -0.96 5.86 -15.17
CA ALA A 77 -1.09 6.27 -16.57
C ALA A 77 0.03 7.22 -16.99
N SER A 78 0.40 8.18 -16.13
CA SER A 78 1.52 9.10 -16.40
C SER A 78 2.82 8.34 -16.59
N SER A 79 3.10 7.37 -15.70
CA SER A 79 4.31 6.55 -15.76
C SER A 79 4.31 5.60 -16.97
N TYR A 80 3.16 5.02 -17.32
CA TYR A 80 2.99 4.19 -18.49
C TYR A 80 3.36 4.95 -19.78
N PHE A 81 2.81 6.15 -19.97
CA PHE A 81 3.12 6.94 -21.15
C PHE A 81 4.55 7.48 -21.15
N ALA A 82 5.08 7.91 -20.00
CA ALA A 82 6.45 8.36 -19.89
C ALA A 82 7.47 7.24 -20.13
N ASN A 83 7.12 6.00 -19.86
CA ASN A 83 7.96 4.81 -20.07
C ASN A 83 7.72 4.10 -21.40
N GLY A 84 7.29 4.81 -22.43
CA GLY A 84 7.12 4.22 -23.76
C GLY A 84 5.96 3.22 -23.87
N HIS A 85 4.87 3.45 -23.13
CA HIS A 85 3.65 2.64 -23.13
C HIS A 85 3.82 1.23 -22.52
N ALA A 86 4.68 1.09 -21.54
CA ALA A 86 4.90 -0.21 -20.89
C ALA A 86 5.26 -0.05 -19.41
N LEU A 87 4.62 -0.84 -18.56
CA LEU A 87 4.99 -1.10 -17.17
C LEU A 87 4.80 -2.59 -16.88
N THR A 88 5.61 -3.15 -15.99
CA THR A 88 5.45 -4.54 -15.57
C THR A 88 4.07 -4.77 -14.98
N MET A 89 3.60 -3.87 -14.08
CA MET A 89 2.26 -3.97 -13.49
C MET A 89 1.14 -3.95 -14.53
N THR A 90 1.26 -3.16 -15.59
CA THR A 90 0.22 -3.07 -16.63
C THR A 90 0.27 -4.21 -17.66
N SER A 91 1.30 -5.06 -17.63
CA SER A 91 1.36 -6.29 -18.43
C SER A 91 0.57 -7.43 -17.81
N LEU A 92 0.17 -7.33 -16.53
CA LEU A 92 -0.52 -8.37 -15.79
C LEU A 92 -1.99 -8.50 -16.23
N ARG A 93 -2.54 -9.73 -16.15
CA ARG A 93 -3.87 -10.06 -16.69
C ARG A 93 -5.01 -9.91 -15.68
N SER A 94 -4.72 -10.08 -14.39
CA SER A 94 -5.72 -9.94 -13.33
C SER A 94 -5.68 -8.51 -12.80
N MET A 95 -6.75 -7.75 -13.09
CA MET A 95 -6.89 -6.35 -12.70
C MET A 95 -8.22 -6.12 -12.00
N GLY A 96 -8.21 -5.30 -10.96
CA GLY A 96 -9.38 -4.87 -10.19
C GLY A 96 -9.26 -3.41 -9.74
N TYR A 97 -10.26 -2.96 -9.00
CA TYR A 97 -10.31 -1.65 -8.36
C TYR A 97 -10.50 -1.80 -6.86
N VAL A 98 -9.89 -0.93 -6.09
CA VAL A 98 -10.00 -0.95 -4.64
C VAL A 98 -10.61 0.34 -4.12
N CYS A 99 -11.63 0.19 -3.26
CA CYS A 99 -12.20 1.25 -2.45
C CYS A 99 -11.35 1.38 -1.18
N THR A 100 -10.83 2.56 -0.91
CA THR A 100 -9.84 2.77 0.16
C THR A 100 -10.36 3.58 1.33
N GLN A 101 -11.62 4.00 1.32
CA GLN A 101 -12.21 4.81 2.40
C GLN A 101 -11.91 4.24 3.79
N SER A 102 -11.68 5.12 4.75
CA SER A 102 -11.55 4.76 6.16
C SER A 102 -12.92 4.60 6.82
N ALA A 103 -12.94 4.21 8.08
CA ALA A 103 -14.21 4.07 8.83
C ALA A 103 -14.92 5.41 9.05
N ASN A 104 -14.17 6.52 9.08
CA ASN A 104 -14.72 7.85 9.38
C ASN A 104 -14.60 8.86 8.23
N ASN A 105 -14.05 8.50 7.08
CA ASN A 105 -13.87 9.44 5.97
C ASN A 105 -13.79 8.74 4.61
N PHE A 106 -14.40 9.31 3.57
CA PHE A 106 -14.23 8.84 2.19
C PHE A 106 -12.78 8.99 1.72
N THR A 107 -12.11 10.05 2.14
CA THR A 107 -10.67 10.25 1.87
C THR A 107 -9.87 9.67 3.03
N THR A 108 -9.25 8.53 2.79
CA THR A 108 -8.42 7.85 3.77
C THR A 108 -7.05 8.53 3.93
N ASP A 109 -6.35 8.17 5.00
CA ASP A 109 -4.89 8.37 5.10
C ASP A 109 -4.18 7.01 5.06
N SER A 110 -2.84 7.03 4.90
CA SER A 110 -2.04 5.80 4.81
C SER A 110 -2.15 4.92 6.05
N ALA A 111 -2.41 5.50 7.25
CA ALA A 111 -2.56 4.74 8.48
C ALA A 111 -3.82 3.87 8.47
N ALA A 112 -4.97 4.46 8.14
CA ALA A 112 -6.23 3.75 8.09
C ALA A 112 -6.27 2.74 6.93
N SER A 113 -5.76 3.13 5.76
CA SER A 113 -5.71 2.23 4.62
C SER A 113 -4.69 1.10 4.80
N GLY A 114 -3.48 1.42 5.29
CA GLY A 114 -2.48 0.43 5.65
C GLY A 114 -3.02 -0.57 6.68
N THR A 115 -3.75 -0.09 7.71
CA THR A 115 -4.43 -0.95 8.68
C THR A 115 -5.43 -1.89 8.01
N ALA A 116 -6.23 -1.38 7.06
CA ALA A 116 -7.19 -2.23 6.36
C ALA A 116 -6.49 -3.32 5.53
N TYR A 117 -5.39 -3.00 4.83
CA TYR A 117 -4.55 -3.98 4.12
C TYR A 117 -3.80 -4.94 5.06
N ALA A 118 -3.46 -4.50 6.27
CA ALA A 118 -2.73 -5.34 7.21
C ALA A 118 -3.63 -6.28 8.02
N THR A 119 -4.86 -5.86 8.32
CA THR A 119 -5.72 -6.54 9.31
C THR A 119 -7.02 -7.10 8.74
N GLY A 120 -7.48 -6.59 7.60
CA GLY A 120 -8.83 -6.86 7.07
C GLY A 120 -9.95 -6.06 7.77
N HIS A 121 -9.59 -5.03 8.55
CA HIS A 121 -10.55 -4.20 9.28
C HIS A 121 -10.36 -2.73 8.94
N LYS A 122 -11.47 -2.02 8.75
CA LYS A 122 -11.45 -0.56 8.61
C LYS A 122 -11.22 0.10 9.97
N THR A 123 -10.48 1.22 9.96
CA THR A 123 -10.26 2.06 11.14
C THR A 123 -10.40 3.55 10.79
N ASN A 124 -10.30 4.43 11.78
CA ASN A 124 -10.34 5.87 11.56
C ASN A 124 -9.01 6.39 11.02
N ASN A 125 -9.03 7.48 10.27
CA ASN A 125 -7.82 8.15 9.82
C ASN A 125 -6.85 8.39 10.97
N GLY A 126 -5.58 8.08 10.75
CA GLY A 126 -4.50 8.23 11.71
C GLY A 126 -4.26 7.04 12.63
N GLN A 127 -5.17 6.06 12.71
CA GLN A 127 -5.03 4.87 13.55
C GLN A 127 -4.26 3.75 12.85
N LEU A 128 -3.48 2.99 13.63
CA LEU A 128 -2.62 1.87 13.18
C LEU A 128 -3.00 0.59 13.91
N GLY A 129 -3.35 -0.46 13.17
CA GLY A 129 -3.59 -1.81 13.74
C GLY A 129 -4.69 -1.86 14.79
N THR A 130 -5.64 -0.91 14.80
CA THR A 130 -6.73 -0.84 15.78
C THR A 130 -8.08 -0.75 15.10
N THR A 131 -9.14 -1.10 15.85
CA THR A 131 -10.52 -0.77 15.46
C THR A 131 -10.77 0.75 15.57
N PRO A 132 -11.89 1.28 15.04
CA PRO A 132 -12.28 2.68 15.27
C PRO A 132 -12.35 3.08 16.75
N ASP A 133 -12.66 2.13 17.64
CA ASP A 133 -12.75 2.31 19.10
C ASP A 133 -11.39 2.21 19.81
N GLY A 134 -10.31 1.92 19.07
CA GLY A 134 -8.93 1.86 19.57
C GLY A 134 -8.50 0.49 20.09
N GLU A 135 -9.28 -0.56 19.92
CA GLU A 135 -8.91 -1.92 20.28
C GLU A 135 -7.93 -2.50 19.25
N SER A 136 -6.86 -3.17 19.69
CA SER A 136 -5.88 -3.80 18.81
C SER A 136 -6.49 -4.92 17.97
N VAL A 137 -6.18 -4.97 16.69
CA VAL A 137 -6.62 -5.99 15.73
C VAL A 137 -5.40 -6.69 15.15
N LYS A 138 -5.40 -8.03 15.15
CA LYS A 138 -4.28 -8.80 14.60
C LYS A 138 -4.03 -8.50 13.13
N ASN A 139 -2.78 -8.16 12.81
CA ASN A 139 -2.31 -8.01 11.45
C ASN A 139 -1.89 -9.34 10.80
N ILE A 140 -1.64 -9.34 9.50
CA ILE A 140 -1.26 -10.55 8.75
C ILE A 140 -0.04 -11.26 9.37
N PRO A 141 1.10 -10.58 9.67
CA PRO A 141 2.23 -11.20 10.38
C PRO A 141 1.84 -11.91 11.67
N GLU A 142 1.02 -11.29 12.52
CA GLU A 142 0.55 -11.89 13.79
C GLU A 142 -0.34 -13.12 13.58
N ILE A 143 -0.95 -13.25 12.42
CA ILE A 143 -1.79 -14.39 12.06
C ILE A 143 -0.95 -15.52 11.44
N VAL A 144 -0.03 -15.18 10.52
CA VAL A 144 0.62 -16.21 9.69
C VAL A 144 1.94 -16.72 10.29
N VAL A 145 2.69 -15.89 11.04
CA VAL A 145 3.96 -16.34 11.63
C VAL A 145 3.77 -17.45 12.67
N PRO A 146 2.76 -17.41 13.57
CA PRO A 146 2.46 -18.56 14.44
C PRO A 146 2.07 -19.83 13.70
N LEU A 147 1.67 -19.72 12.43
CA LEU A 147 1.42 -20.88 11.57
C LEU A 147 2.69 -21.43 10.90
N GLY A 148 3.86 -20.81 11.15
CA GLY A 148 5.15 -21.23 10.63
C GLY A 148 5.62 -20.51 9.36
N TYR A 149 4.94 -19.45 8.92
CA TYR A 149 5.42 -18.57 7.85
C TYR A 149 6.47 -17.59 8.38
N ALA A 150 7.31 -17.06 7.50
CA ALA A 150 8.11 -15.88 7.78
C ALA A 150 7.37 -14.61 7.33
N ALA A 151 7.70 -13.46 7.90
CA ALA A 151 7.10 -12.20 7.50
C ALA A 151 8.11 -11.04 7.45
N GLY A 152 7.92 -10.11 6.52
CA GLY A 152 8.78 -8.94 6.37
C GLY A 152 8.07 -7.72 5.79
N VAL A 153 8.70 -6.57 5.98
CA VAL A 153 8.32 -5.29 5.36
C VAL A 153 9.54 -4.58 4.77
N VAL A 154 9.35 -3.97 3.60
CA VAL A 154 10.34 -3.13 2.91
C VAL A 154 9.65 -1.85 2.49
N THR A 155 10.25 -0.69 2.74
CA THR A 155 9.66 0.61 2.39
C THR A 155 10.71 1.63 1.95
N THR A 156 10.31 2.56 1.11
CA THR A 156 11.07 3.80 0.81
C THR A 156 10.70 4.95 1.76
N ASP A 157 9.98 4.68 2.85
CA ASP A 157 9.77 5.61 3.97
C ASP A 157 10.58 5.20 5.22
N ASP A 158 10.43 5.94 6.30
CA ASP A 158 10.95 5.53 7.61
C ASP A 158 10.20 4.28 8.11
N VAL A 159 10.88 3.41 8.87
CA VAL A 159 10.30 2.18 9.44
C VAL A 159 9.02 2.44 10.23
N HIS A 160 8.92 3.59 10.90
CA HIS A 160 7.72 4.01 11.63
C HIS A 160 6.66 4.70 10.74
N GLY A 161 6.90 4.78 9.41
CA GLY A 161 5.91 5.25 8.45
C GLY A 161 4.59 4.50 8.60
N ALA A 162 3.48 5.15 8.28
CA ALA A 162 2.16 4.60 8.58
C ALA A 162 1.89 3.25 7.91
N THR A 163 2.25 3.11 6.64
CA THR A 163 2.03 1.86 5.90
C THR A 163 2.83 0.70 6.47
N PRO A 164 4.18 0.76 6.64
CA PRO A 164 4.91 -0.34 7.26
C PRO A 164 4.49 -0.57 8.71
N ALA A 165 4.23 0.48 9.50
CA ALA A 165 3.81 0.36 10.89
C ALA A 165 2.48 -0.37 11.06
N SER A 166 1.57 -0.30 10.10
CA SER A 166 0.30 -1.03 10.13
C SER A 166 0.48 -2.56 10.18
N PHE A 167 1.63 -3.08 9.76
CA PHE A 167 1.94 -4.50 9.76
C PHE A 167 2.64 -4.98 11.03
N PHE A 168 2.87 -4.10 12.03
CA PHE A 168 3.51 -4.49 13.28
C PHE A 168 3.07 -3.69 14.51
N ALA A 169 2.47 -2.51 14.36
CA ALA A 169 2.13 -1.63 15.46
C ALA A 169 0.62 -1.51 15.70
N HIS A 170 0.23 -1.22 16.95
CA HIS A 170 -1.16 -1.00 17.37
C HIS A 170 -1.27 0.31 18.14
N GLN A 171 -1.42 1.42 17.40
CA GLN A 171 -1.45 2.75 17.97
C GLN A 171 -2.67 3.55 17.52
N ILE A 172 -3.32 4.25 18.45
CA ILE A 172 -4.47 5.11 18.13
C ILE A 172 -4.08 6.35 17.29
N SER A 173 -2.79 6.56 17.04
CA SER A 173 -2.30 7.65 16.20
C SER A 173 -0.92 7.35 15.61
N ARG A 174 -0.79 7.48 14.28
CA ARG A 174 0.50 7.40 13.56
C ARG A 174 1.53 8.44 14.02
N LYS A 175 1.10 9.46 14.78
CA LYS A 175 1.99 10.49 15.33
C LYS A 175 2.73 10.03 16.59
N LYS A 176 2.36 8.89 17.16
CA LYS A 176 3.01 8.28 18.33
C LYS A 176 4.28 7.53 17.92
N VAL A 177 5.26 8.28 17.42
CA VAL A 177 6.48 7.72 16.82
C VAL A 177 7.28 6.87 17.81
N ALA A 178 7.43 7.32 19.05
CA ALA A 178 8.17 6.58 20.07
C ALA A 178 7.49 5.24 20.43
N GLU A 179 6.16 5.26 20.54
CA GLU A 179 5.37 4.06 20.83
C GLU A 179 5.42 3.06 19.64
N ILE A 180 5.38 3.55 18.40
CA ILE A 180 5.54 2.71 17.20
C ILE A 180 6.91 2.02 17.20
N TRP A 181 7.99 2.71 17.51
CA TRP A 181 9.30 2.10 17.69
C TRP A 181 9.32 1.12 18.86
N GLY A 182 8.57 1.41 19.92
CA GLY A 182 8.39 0.54 21.09
C GLY A 182 7.63 -0.76 20.80
N ASP A 183 6.83 -0.83 19.74
CA ASP A 183 6.10 -2.04 19.33
C ASP A 183 7.00 -3.05 18.58
N ILE A 184 8.12 -2.60 17.98
CA ILE A 184 9.02 -3.45 17.17
C ILE A 184 9.53 -4.68 17.92
N PRO A 185 10.03 -4.61 19.16
CA PRO A 185 10.55 -5.78 19.88
C PRO A 185 9.57 -6.93 19.99
N SER A 186 8.27 -6.63 20.08
CA SER A 186 7.19 -7.60 20.26
C SER A 186 6.51 -8.02 18.95
N CYS A 187 6.83 -7.39 17.83
CA CYS A 187 6.20 -7.68 16.55
C CYS A 187 6.55 -9.08 16.00
N TYR A 188 5.84 -9.51 14.98
CA TYR A 188 6.01 -10.83 14.34
C TYR A 188 6.81 -10.78 13.03
N LEU A 189 7.42 -9.64 12.71
CA LEU A 189 8.25 -9.53 11.51
C LEU A 189 9.63 -10.17 11.72
N ASP A 190 10.14 -10.86 10.73
CA ASP A 190 11.51 -11.39 10.67
C ASP A 190 12.47 -10.42 9.99
N PHE A 191 11.96 -9.66 9.01
CA PHE A 191 12.72 -8.70 8.22
C PHE A 191 12.01 -7.36 8.17
N ILE A 192 12.74 -6.29 8.49
CA ILE A 192 12.24 -4.91 8.39
C ILE A 192 13.30 -4.11 7.64
N SER A 193 12.90 -3.36 6.61
CA SER A 193 13.82 -2.42 5.97
C SER A 193 13.11 -1.14 5.57
N GLY A 194 13.79 -0.02 5.83
CA GLY A 194 13.31 1.31 5.51
C GLY A 194 14.03 2.39 6.31
N GLY A 195 13.68 3.63 6.05
CA GLY A 195 14.14 4.77 6.82
C GLY A 195 15.60 5.12 6.63
N ASN A 196 16.15 5.66 7.69
CA ASN A 196 17.56 5.96 7.76
C ASN A 196 18.10 5.77 9.20
N SER A 197 19.38 5.46 9.28
CA SER A 197 20.08 5.23 10.56
C SER A 197 19.99 6.41 11.54
N LYS A 198 19.82 7.65 11.04
CA LYS A 198 19.72 8.84 11.89
C LYS A 198 18.42 8.90 12.68
N VAL A 199 17.31 8.40 12.11
CA VAL A 199 16.02 8.34 12.80
C VAL A 199 16.08 7.30 13.91
N TYR A 200 16.62 6.11 13.63
CA TYR A 200 16.86 5.08 14.64
C TYR A 200 17.77 5.58 15.78
N ALA A 201 18.87 6.23 15.45
CA ALA A 201 19.82 6.75 16.44
C ALA A 201 19.22 7.81 17.39
N LYS A 202 18.13 8.47 17.01
CA LYS A 202 17.39 9.42 17.85
C LYS A 202 16.42 8.76 18.84
N GLN A 203 16.14 7.47 18.70
CA GLN A 203 15.31 6.77 19.68
C GLN A 203 16.04 6.70 21.02
N ASP A 204 15.28 6.65 22.11
CA ASP A 204 15.86 6.52 23.46
C ASP A 204 16.64 5.21 23.60
N GLU A 205 17.59 5.19 24.54
CA GLU A 205 18.50 4.05 24.75
C GLU A 205 17.75 2.77 25.12
N LYS A 206 16.68 2.89 25.92
CA LYS A 206 15.87 1.74 26.35
C LYS A 206 15.19 1.09 25.13
N THR A 207 14.56 1.89 24.28
CA THR A 207 13.92 1.41 23.04
C THR A 207 14.92 0.74 22.14
N ARG A 208 16.09 1.36 21.88
CA ARG A 208 17.14 0.76 21.05
C ARG A 208 17.64 -0.57 21.61
N LYS A 209 17.96 -0.64 22.90
CA LYS A 209 18.38 -1.89 23.55
C LYS A 209 17.33 -2.99 23.42
N SER A 210 16.07 -2.67 23.65
CA SER A 210 14.97 -3.64 23.52
C SER A 210 14.83 -4.17 22.08
N ILE A 211 15.06 -3.32 21.06
CA ILE A 211 15.09 -3.73 19.66
C ILE A 211 16.31 -4.65 19.40
N GLU A 212 17.50 -4.25 19.84
CA GLU A 212 18.75 -4.98 19.64
C GLU A 212 18.82 -6.35 20.34
N GLU A 213 18.00 -6.54 21.40
CA GLU A 213 17.80 -7.86 22.04
C GLU A 213 17.01 -8.85 21.16
N LYS A 214 16.21 -8.36 20.20
CA LYS A 214 15.30 -9.15 19.36
C LYS A 214 15.69 -9.18 17.91
N PHE A 215 16.39 -8.15 17.44
CA PHE A 215 16.78 -7.96 16.06
C PHE A 215 18.26 -7.60 15.95
N LYS A 216 18.89 -8.12 14.92
CA LYS A 216 20.16 -7.58 14.45
C LYS A 216 19.90 -6.34 13.60
N VAL A 217 20.35 -5.19 14.08
CA VAL A 217 20.27 -3.93 13.32
C VAL A 217 21.52 -3.83 12.44
N VAL A 218 21.34 -3.74 11.12
CA VAL A 218 22.43 -3.66 10.14
C VAL A 218 22.25 -2.43 9.25
N TYR A 219 23.37 -1.95 8.71
CA TYR A 219 23.42 -0.77 7.86
C TYR A 219 23.97 -1.08 6.46
N ASP A 220 24.50 -2.28 6.27
CA ASP A 220 24.97 -2.80 5.00
C ASP A 220 24.16 -4.06 4.65
N PRO A 221 23.61 -4.19 3.42
CA PRO A 221 22.82 -5.35 3.04
C PRO A 221 23.64 -6.67 3.05
N SER A 222 24.96 -6.62 2.97
CA SER A 222 25.83 -7.80 3.07
C SER A 222 25.86 -8.42 4.47
N GLU A 223 25.44 -7.68 5.51
CA GLU A 223 25.35 -8.18 6.89
C GLU A 223 24.03 -8.90 7.19
N VAL A 224 23.10 -8.89 6.26
CA VAL A 224 21.79 -9.56 6.42
C VAL A 224 21.98 -11.07 6.44
N ASN A 225 21.48 -11.71 7.52
CA ASN A 225 21.57 -13.15 7.72
C ASN A 225 20.22 -13.72 8.15
N SER A 226 19.73 -14.73 7.43
CA SER A 226 18.42 -15.35 7.65
C SER A 226 18.31 -16.19 8.94
N SER A 227 19.42 -16.43 9.65
CA SER A 227 19.40 -17.08 10.97
C SER A 227 18.89 -16.17 12.09
N GLU A 228 18.91 -14.86 11.92
CA GLU A 228 18.50 -13.83 12.88
C GLU A 228 17.31 -13.03 12.36
N ARG A 229 16.56 -12.38 13.23
CA ARG A 229 15.61 -11.33 12.84
C ARG A 229 16.41 -10.06 12.55
N VAL A 230 16.09 -9.39 11.44
CA VAL A 230 16.94 -8.30 10.95
C VAL A 230 16.15 -7.02 10.71
N ILE A 231 16.74 -5.90 11.15
CA ILE A 231 16.33 -4.56 10.71
C ILE A 231 17.48 -4.00 9.87
N TYR A 232 17.24 -3.85 8.56
CA TYR A 232 18.18 -3.21 7.66
C TYR A 232 17.79 -1.74 7.49
N LEU A 233 18.66 -0.84 7.96
CA LEU A 233 18.49 0.60 7.88
C LEU A 233 19.49 1.19 6.86
N PRO A 234 19.07 1.45 5.62
CA PRO A 234 19.95 2.04 4.61
C PRO A 234 20.42 3.43 5.04
N LYS A 235 21.49 3.90 4.43
CA LYS A 235 22.01 5.26 4.68
C LYS A 235 20.95 6.33 4.39
N THR A 236 20.12 6.09 3.37
CA THR A 236 19.02 6.97 2.96
C THR A 236 18.04 6.22 2.04
N VAL A 237 16.81 6.66 2.06
CA VAL A 237 15.75 6.24 1.11
C VAL A 237 15.34 7.40 0.18
N GLU A 238 16.08 8.50 0.19
CA GLU A 238 15.85 9.64 -0.69
C GLU A 238 16.12 9.28 -2.15
N ARG A 239 15.16 9.56 -3.05
CA ARG A 239 15.16 9.19 -4.47
C ARG A 239 16.49 9.48 -5.17
N THR A 240 17.02 10.66 -5.02
CA THR A 240 18.20 11.14 -5.75
C THR A 240 19.51 10.44 -5.36
N VAL A 241 19.52 9.70 -4.25
CA VAL A 241 20.76 9.12 -3.69
C VAL A 241 20.61 7.66 -3.24
N ARG A 242 19.40 7.07 -3.24
CA ARG A 242 19.17 5.68 -2.80
C ARG A 242 19.58 4.63 -3.86
N GLY A 243 19.82 5.05 -5.11
CA GLY A 243 20.07 4.11 -6.22
C GLY A 243 18.88 3.16 -6.44
N ASN A 244 19.15 1.89 -6.63
CA ASN A 244 18.15 0.83 -6.81
C ASN A 244 17.72 0.19 -5.47
N TYR A 245 17.68 0.94 -4.39
CA TYR A 245 17.38 0.41 -3.04
C TYR A 245 16.12 -0.45 -3.02
N LEU A 246 15.00 0.01 -3.58
CA LEU A 246 13.73 -0.70 -3.47
C LEU A 246 13.75 -2.06 -4.20
N PRO A 247 14.11 -2.16 -5.50
CA PRO A 247 14.19 -3.46 -6.17
C PRO A 247 15.25 -4.39 -5.56
N GLU A 248 16.44 -3.89 -5.20
CA GLU A 248 17.51 -4.68 -4.59
C GLU A 248 17.12 -5.21 -3.21
N THR A 249 16.48 -4.37 -2.38
CA THR A 249 16.03 -4.79 -1.05
C THR A 249 14.80 -5.70 -1.12
N THR A 250 13.96 -5.56 -2.14
CA THR A 250 12.87 -6.52 -2.42
C THR A 250 13.43 -7.90 -2.72
N ASP A 251 14.47 -8.02 -3.57
CA ASP A 251 15.13 -9.29 -3.85
C ASP A 251 15.81 -9.86 -2.60
N LEU A 252 16.50 -9.02 -1.83
CA LEU A 252 17.12 -9.43 -0.58
C LEU A 252 16.10 -9.98 0.42
N ALA A 253 14.97 -9.29 0.60
CA ALA A 253 13.89 -9.71 1.50
C ALA A 253 13.25 -11.04 1.05
N ILE A 254 13.01 -11.21 -0.26
CA ILE A 254 12.50 -12.45 -0.83
C ILE A 254 13.43 -13.62 -0.55
N ARG A 255 14.74 -13.46 -0.79
CA ARG A 255 15.75 -14.50 -0.51
C ARG A 255 15.80 -14.80 0.98
N TYR A 256 15.92 -13.78 1.82
CA TYR A 256 15.95 -13.91 3.28
C TYR A 256 14.74 -14.67 3.82
N LEU A 257 13.52 -14.27 3.45
CA LEU A 257 12.30 -14.89 3.93
C LEU A 257 12.10 -16.31 3.39
N SER A 258 12.55 -16.59 2.16
CA SER A 258 12.54 -17.93 1.57
C SER A 258 13.45 -18.92 2.31
N GLU A 259 14.59 -18.45 2.82
CA GLU A 259 15.50 -19.23 3.65
C GLU A 259 14.98 -19.35 5.08
N ARG A 260 14.34 -18.32 5.62
CA ARG A 260 13.83 -18.24 6.98
C ARG A 260 12.71 -19.26 7.25
N SER A 261 11.83 -19.49 6.28
CA SER A 261 10.74 -20.45 6.42
C SER A 261 10.54 -21.32 5.17
N ARG A 262 10.56 -22.65 5.37
CA ARG A 262 10.22 -23.62 4.32
C ARG A 262 8.71 -23.70 4.04
N LYS A 263 7.86 -23.19 4.93
CA LYS A 263 6.41 -23.14 4.71
C LYS A 263 6.04 -22.07 3.69
N GLY A 264 6.77 -20.95 3.69
CA GLY A 264 6.58 -19.79 2.85
C GLY A 264 6.61 -18.50 3.66
N PHE A 265 6.24 -17.38 3.03
CA PHE A 265 6.34 -16.07 3.66
C PHE A 265 5.23 -15.10 3.21
N PHE A 266 5.07 -14.07 4.03
CA PHE A 266 4.38 -12.83 3.69
C PHE A 266 5.40 -11.69 3.61
N LEU A 267 5.37 -10.91 2.54
CA LEU A 267 6.20 -9.72 2.37
C LEU A 267 5.33 -8.54 1.93
N MET A 268 5.39 -7.44 2.67
CA MET A 268 4.88 -6.15 2.20
C MET A 268 6.03 -5.31 1.65
N VAL A 269 5.85 -4.72 0.47
CA VAL A 269 6.80 -3.82 -0.18
C VAL A 269 6.10 -2.52 -0.50
N GLU A 270 6.67 -1.40 -0.07
CA GLU A 270 6.07 -0.09 -0.25
C GLU A 270 6.95 0.86 -1.07
N GLY A 271 6.34 1.41 -2.14
CA GLY A 271 6.82 2.58 -2.85
C GLY A 271 6.24 3.87 -2.25
N ALA A 272 6.73 4.26 -1.08
CA ALA A 272 6.14 5.31 -0.25
C ALA A 272 6.24 6.73 -0.81
N ARG A 273 7.10 6.93 -1.81
CA ARG A 273 7.42 8.31 -2.20
C ARG A 273 6.64 8.81 -3.41
N ILE A 274 5.86 7.95 -4.04
CA ILE A 274 4.89 8.36 -5.08
C ILE A 274 3.94 9.39 -4.49
N ASP A 275 3.43 9.14 -3.28
CA ASP A 275 2.60 10.06 -2.52
C ASP A 275 3.30 11.39 -2.22
N LYS A 276 4.54 11.34 -1.71
CA LYS A 276 5.31 12.53 -1.35
C LYS A 276 5.55 13.46 -2.54
N GLU A 277 5.82 12.88 -3.71
CA GLU A 277 5.97 13.65 -4.95
C GLU A 277 4.62 14.20 -5.44
N SER A 278 3.56 13.41 -5.33
CA SER A 278 2.20 13.81 -5.72
C SER A 278 1.63 14.92 -4.82
N HIS A 279 1.90 14.90 -3.53
CA HIS A 279 1.61 16.01 -2.62
C HIS A 279 2.31 17.31 -3.02
N GLY A 280 3.52 17.19 -3.54
CA GLY A 280 4.28 18.31 -4.10
C GLY A 280 3.81 18.75 -5.49
N ASN A 281 2.84 18.04 -6.08
CA ASN A 281 2.40 18.21 -7.46
C ASN A 281 3.58 18.18 -8.44
N ARG A 282 4.53 17.26 -8.20
CA ARG A 282 5.74 17.08 -9.01
C ARG A 282 5.60 15.84 -9.89
N MET A 283 5.21 16.03 -11.14
CA MET A 283 4.94 14.94 -12.06
C MET A 283 6.19 14.12 -12.39
N ASP A 284 7.33 14.76 -12.56
CA ASP A 284 8.62 14.11 -12.77
C ASP A 284 8.96 13.16 -11.62
N GLY A 285 8.84 13.64 -10.38
CA GLY A 285 9.04 12.83 -9.19
C GLY A 285 8.02 11.69 -9.06
N THR A 286 6.73 11.97 -9.29
CA THR A 286 5.67 10.95 -9.26
C THR A 286 5.96 9.82 -10.26
N VAL A 287 6.37 10.16 -11.48
CA VAL A 287 6.71 9.19 -12.52
C VAL A 287 7.95 8.38 -12.13
N GLU A 288 9.04 9.04 -11.73
CA GLU A 288 10.28 8.35 -11.36
C GLU A 288 10.11 7.41 -10.18
N GLU A 289 9.35 7.79 -9.14
CA GLU A 289 9.05 6.93 -8.00
C GLU A 289 8.15 5.75 -8.39
N THR A 290 7.18 5.97 -9.29
CA THR A 290 6.34 4.88 -9.83
C THR A 290 7.17 3.91 -10.67
N LEU A 291 8.13 4.37 -11.47
CA LEU A 291 9.02 3.52 -12.24
C LEU A 291 9.98 2.72 -11.34
N ASP A 292 10.49 3.33 -10.26
CA ASP A 292 11.31 2.61 -9.28
C ASP A 292 10.49 1.51 -8.56
N PHE A 293 9.23 1.80 -8.24
CA PHE A 293 8.30 0.80 -7.70
C PHE A 293 8.00 -0.31 -8.72
N ASP A 294 7.83 0.01 -9.99
CA ASP A 294 7.60 -0.98 -11.05
C ASP A 294 8.81 -1.91 -11.28
N LYS A 295 10.03 -1.43 -11.07
CA LYS A 295 11.23 -2.29 -11.03
C LYS A 295 11.19 -3.29 -9.85
N ALA A 296 10.72 -2.86 -8.69
CA ALA A 296 10.53 -3.78 -7.56
C ALA A 296 9.40 -4.79 -7.83
N ILE A 297 8.33 -4.37 -8.54
CA ILE A 297 7.28 -5.26 -9.01
C ILE A 297 7.86 -6.31 -9.98
N GLU A 298 8.72 -5.92 -10.90
CA GLU A 298 9.42 -6.87 -11.79
C GLU A 298 10.14 -7.95 -10.99
N VAL A 299 10.88 -7.58 -9.96
CA VAL A 299 11.58 -8.54 -9.07
C VAL A 299 10.59 -9.54 -8.46
N ALA A 300 9.50 -9.05 -7.90
CA ALA A 300 8.47 -9.89 -7.28
C ALA A 300 7.78 -10.83 -8.30
N VAL A 301 7.43 -10.33 -9.49
CA VAL A 301 6.78 -11.10 -10.56
C VAL A 301 7.72 -12.17 -11.12
N ARG A 302 9.00 -11.86 -11.36
CA ARG A 302 10.01 -12.84 -11.80
C ARG A 302 10.20 -13.96 -10.77
N PHE A 303 10.23 -13.62 -9.49
CA PHE A 303 10.27 -14.64 -8.43
C PHE A 303 9.01 -15.49 -8.44
N ALA A 304 7.84 -14.90 -8.53
CA ALA A 304 6.57 -15.61 -8.56
C ALA A 304 6.44 -16.55 -9.77
N GLU A 305 6.86 -16.11 -10.95
CA GLU A 305 6.89 -16.93 -12.16
C GLU A 305 7.78 -18.16 -11.97
N LYS A 306 9.01 -17.96 -11.49
CA LYS A 306 9.97 -19.04 -11.25
C LYS A 306 9.51 -20.00 -10.15
N ASN A 307 8.90 -19.47 -9.10
CA ASN A 307 8.48 -20.24 -7.93
C ASN A 307 7.16 -21.01 -8.16
N GLY A 308 6.22 -20.42 -8.90
CA GLY A 308 4.91 -21.01 -9.23
C GLY A 308 3.90 -21.09 -8.08
N ASN A 309 4.30 -20.77 -6.84
CA ASN A 309 3.48 -20.83 -5.63
C ASN A 309 3.40 -19.48 -4.89
N THR A 310 3.75 -18.41 -5.58
CA THR A 310 3.76 -17.05 -5.05
C THR A 310 2.65 -16.23 -5.68
N LEU A 311 1.85 -15.60 -4.84
CA LEU A 311 0.84 -14.62 -5.23
C LEU A 311 1.42 -13.22 -5.01
N VAL A 312 1.49 -12.42 -6.08
CA VAL A 312 1.86 -11.01 -6.04
C VAL A 312 0.60 -10.18 -6.20
N ILE A 313 0.39 -9.23 -5.32
CA ILE A 313 -0.73 -8.28 -5.34
C ILE A 313 -0.14 -6.87 -5.32
N ILE A 314 -0.49 -6.05 -6.27
CA ILE A 314 -0.01 -4.68 -6.41
C ILE A 314 -1.21 -3.75 -6.32
N SER A 315 -1.20 -2.78 -5.43
CA SER A 315 -2.25 -1.77 -5.31
C SER A 315 -1.68 -0.48 -4.71
N ALA A 316 -2.56 0.41 -4.32
CA ALA A 316 -2.23 1.62 -3.59
C ALA A 316 -3.08 1.73 -2.34
N ASP A 317 -2.62 2.48 -1.36
CA ASP A 317 -3.38 2.76 -0.15
C ASP A 317 -4.43 3.85 -0.37
N HIS A 318 -4.17 4.82 -1.23
CA HIS A 318 -5.09 5.86 -1.72
C HIS A 318 -4.56 6.48 -3.03
N GLU A 319 -5.30 7.41 -3.56
CA GLU A 319 -4.87 8.31 -4.63
C GLU A 319 -4.40 9.64 -4.01
N THR A 320 -3.37 10.25 -4.59
CA THR A 320 -2.87 11.57 -4.19
C THR A 320 -2.71 12.50 -5.40
N GLY A 321 -3.14 13.73 -5.23
CA GLY A 321 -2.96 14.79 -6.21
C GLY A 321 -4.15 15.01 -7.14
N GLY A 322 -5.09 14.07 -7.23
CA GLY A 322 -6.20 14.12 -8.19
C GLY A 322 -5.68 14.26 -9.61
N ILE A 323 -4.72 13.40 -10.00
CA ILE A 323 -3.96 13.51 -11.24
C ILE A 323 -4.83 13.16 -12.44
N ALA A 324 -4.96 14.10 -13.37
CA ALA A 324 -5.58 13.89 -14.67
C ALA A 324 -4.60 14.20 -15.79
N LEU A 325 -4.46 13.27 -16.74
CA LEU A 325 -3.67 13.48 -17.95
C LEU A 325 -4.40 14.42 -18.90
N ARG A 326 -3.70 15.43 -19.40
CA ARG A 326 -4.24 16.40 -20.35
C ARG A 326 -3.77 16.14 -21.77
N SER A 327 -2.48 15.90 -21.91
CA SER A 327 -1.89 15.50 -23.19
C SER A 327 -0.61 14.70 -22.99
N SER A 328 -0.08 14.13 -24.08
CA SER A 328 1.19 13.44 -24.08
C SER A 328 1.86 13.58 -25.44
N ASN A 329 3.18 13.45 -25.48
CA ASN A 329 3.94 13.35 -26.72
C ASN A 329 4.72 12.03 -26.71
N PRO A 330 4.23 10.98 -27.39
CA PRO A 330 4.85 9.65 -27.38
C PRO A 330 6.28 9.64 -27.90
N GLU A 331 6.59 10.47 -28.89
CA GLU A 331 7.93 10.52 -29.48
C GLU A 331 8.98 11.04 -28.49
N LYS A 332 8.55 11.85 -27.53
CA LYS A 332 9.43 12.47 -26.51
C LYS A 332 9.28 11.82 -25.14
N GLY A 333 8.42 10.83 -24.96
CA GLY A 333 8.06 10.31 -23.64
C GLY A 333 7.48 11.39 -22.73
N ALA A 334 6.93 12.47 -23.29
CA ALA A 334 6.45 13.62 -22.52
C ALA A 334 4.98 13.45 -22.15
N VAL A 335 4.66 13.67 -20.87
CA VAL A 335 3.31 13.61 -20.32
C VAL A 335 2.96 14.97 -19.70
N GLU A 336 1.81 15.49 -20.08
CA GLU A 336 1.24 16.68 -19.46
C GLU A 336 0.07 16.27 -18.56
N ALA A 337 0.15 16.63 -17.29
CA ALA A 337 -0.86 16.30 -16.31
C ALA A 337 -1.28 17.53 -15.50
N VAL A 338 -2.49 17.44 -14.96
CA VAL A 338 -3.09 18.44 -14.09
C VAL A 338 -3.31 17.80 -12.73
N TYR A 339 -2.88 18.48 -11.69
CA TYR A 339 -3.19 18.14 -10.31
C TYR A 339 -4.39 18.95 -9.85
N THR A 340 -5.41 18.28 -9.32
CA THR A 340 -6.62 18.93 -8.82
C THR A 340 -6.58 19.16 -7.31
N SER A 341 -5.61 18.55 -6.62
CA SER A 341 -5.45 18.61 -5.16
C SER A 341 -3.96 18.55 -4.77
N PRO A 342 -3.53 19.16 -3.69
CA PRO A 342 -2.26 18.88 -3.04
C PRO A 342 -2.38 17.78 -1.98
N SER A 343 -3.49 17.04 -1.94
CA SER A 343 -3.82 16.07 -0.90
C SER A 343 -4.41 14.80 -1.52
N HIS A 344 -4.75 13.84 -0.67
CA HIS A 344 -5.42 12.62 -1.10
C HIS A 344 -6.79 12.91 -1.68
N THR A 345 -7.28 12.01 -2.54
CA THR A 345 -8.64 12.02 -3.05
C THR A 345 -9.34 10.68 -2.77
N PRO A 346 -10.67 10.63 -2.74
CA PRO A 346 -11.42 9.40 -2.51
C PRO A 346 -11.59 8.55 -3.78
N SER A 347 -10.74 8.74 -4.78
CA SER A 347 -10.77 7.94 -6.00
C SER A 347 -10.43 6.48 -5.71
N PHE A 348 -11.03 5.56 -6.45
CA PHE A 348 -10.58 4.17 -6.45
C PHE A 348 -9.12 4.09 -6.91
N VAL A 349 -8.41 3.09 -6.42
CA VAL A 349 -7.06 2.79 -6.86
C VAL A 349 -7.02 1.51 -7.67
N PRO A 350 -6.05 1.34 -8.60
CA PRO A 350 -5.89 0.10 -9.34
C PRO A 350 -5.38 -1.02 -8.44
N LEU A 351 -5.76 -2.25 -8.79
CA LEU A 351 -5.16 -3.45 -8.27
C LEU A 351 -4.74 -4.34 -9.44
N PHE A 352 -3.52 -4.86 -9.38
CA PHE A 352 -3.02 -5.87 -10.29
C PHE A 352 -2.59 -7.09 -9.49
N ALA A 353 -2.75 -8.28 -10.06
CA ALA A 353 -2.33 -9.51 -9.40
C ALA A 353 -1.71 -10.50 -10.38
N TYR A 354 -0.77 -11.30 -9.89
CA TYR A 354 -0.10 -12.36 -10.63
C TYR A 354 0.14 -13.59 -9.75
N GLY A 355 0.01 -14.78 -10.34
CA GLY A 355 0.26 -16.06 -9.69
C GLY A 355 -1.01 -16.82 -9.33
N PRO A 356 -0.91 -17.87 -8.49
CA PRO A 356 -2.08 -18.63 -8.08
C PRO A 356 -3.12 -17.74 -7.41
N HIS A 357 -4.39 -17.94 -7.72
CA HIS A 357 -5.52 -17.17 -7.20
C HIS A 357 -5.54 -15.66 -7.58
N SER A 358 -4.70 -15.20 -8.52
CA SER A 358 -4.70 -13.80 -8.98
C SER A 358 -6.08 -13.34 -9.44
N ARG A 359 -6.87 -14.21 -10.07
CA ARG A 359 -8.23 -13.90 -10.57
C ARG A 359 -9.23 -13.58 -9.47
N ASP A 360 -9.01 -14.05 -8.24
CA ASP A 360 -9.88 -13.76 -7.09
C ASP A 360 -9.85 -12.26 -6.71
N PHE A 361 -8.86 -11.53 -7.22
CA PHE A 361 -8.66 -10.10 -7.01
C PHE A 361 -9.13 -9.22 -8.19
N ALA A 362 -9.56 -9.82 -9.30
CA ALA A 362 -10.03 -9.12 -10.49
C ALA A 362 -11.49 -8.65 -10.34
N CYS A 363 -11.76 -7.81 -9.35
CA CYS A 363 -13.08 -7.26 -9.04
C CYS A 363 -12.96 -5.87 -8.40
N ILE A 364 -14.11 -5.20 -8.19
CA ILE A 364 -14.19 -4.05 -7.31
C ILE A 364 -14.36 -4.57 -5.88
N GLN A 365 -13.51 -4.12 -4.96
CA GLN A 365 -13.45 -4.63 -3.59
C GLN A 365 -12.92 -3.55 -2.63
N GLU A 366 -13.11 -3.77 -1.34
CA GLU A 366 -12.52 -2.95 -0.29
C GLU A 366 -11.05 -3.36 -0.05
N ASN A 367 -10.19 -2.44 0.43
CA ASN A 367 -8.82 -2.77 0.83
C ASN A 367 -8.80 -3.81 1.97
N SER A 368 -9.79 -3.81 2.85
CA SER A 368 -9.98 -4.84 3.89
C SER A 368 -10.27 -6.23 3.30
N ASP A 369 -10.98 -6.32 2.17
CA ASP A 369 -11.25 -7.60 1.51
C ASP A 369 -9.98 -8.21 0.93
N VAL A 370 -9.05 -7.38 0.44
CA VAL A 370 -7.73 -7.84 -0.04
C VAL A 370 -7.00 -8.58 1.08
N ALA A 371 -6.90 -7.98 2.27
CA ALA A 371 -6.27 -8.62 3.42
C ALA A 371 -6.99 -9.91 3.85
N ASN A 372 -8.32 -9.90 3.90
CA ASN A 372 -9.12 -11.07 4.26
C ASN A 372 -8.92 -12.25 3.27
N LYS A 373 -8.81 -11.98 1.97
CA LYS A 373 -8.48 -12.98 0.96
C LYS A 373 -7.06 -13.54 1.17
N ILE A 374 -6.06 -12.68 1.41
CA ILE A 374 -4.67 -13.09 1.71
C ILE A 374 -4.65 -14.02 2.93
N ILE A 375 -5.25 -13.60 4.04
CA ILE A 375 -5.33 -14.38 5.28
C ILE A 375 -6.00 -15.74 5.03
N SER A 376 -7.09 -15.77 4.28
CA SER A 376 -7.79 -17.01 3.94
C SER A 376 -6.93 -17.96 3.11
N LEU A 377 -6.18 -17.45 2.13
CA LEU A 377 -5.30 -18.26 1.28
C LEU A 377 -4.10 -18.82 2.06
N MET A 378 -3.51 -18.04 2.96
CA MET A 378 -2.36 -18.48 3.77
C MET A 378 -2.73 -19.43 4.92
N LYS A 379 -3.99 -19.49 5.32
CA LYS A 379 -4.49 -20.44 6.34
C LYS A 379 -4.79 -21.84 5.76
N ARG A 380 -4.87 -22.00 4.44
CA ARG A 380 -5.07 -23.28 3.73
C ARG A 380 -3.74 -24.05 3.64
#